data_9f23779585611e077b681ca846c67c35
#
_entry.id   9f23779585611e077b681ca846c67c35
#
_cell.length_a   1.000
_cell.length_b   1.000
_cell.length_c   1.000
_cell.angle_alpha   90.00
_cell.angle_beta   90.00
_cell.angle_gamma   90.00
#
_symmetry.space_group_name_H-M   'P 1'
#
loop_
_entity.id
_entity.type
_entity.pdbx_description
1 polymer ?
#
loop_
_entity_poly.entity_id
_entity_poly.type
_entity_poly.pdbx_seq_one_letter_code
_entity_poly.pdbx_strand_id
1 'polypeptide(L)'
;MNIHGRLVAAAALALAACVSTSIRDSWVDPQHGGSAFRKFVVLGVSPDLTDRRIFEDAMAGGLVAAGVAAVQAYRYLPDAGKAPEPELDRAVQASGADALLMSRIISVDRRASVSTTMMPAGPAYGRMGWYGWYSGWYPVTQVQQYEVAVVETTLFDAASKRVVWTGVTETFSPRSVEQDAPGFADVVVKELAARGLLLAGK
;
A
#
# COMPACT_ATOMS: atom_id res chain seq x y z
N MET A 1 8.60 -37.44 -44.26
CA MET A 1 7.80 -36.25 -44.43
C MET A 1 7.07 -36.01 -43.10
N ASN A 2 7.76 -35.48 -42.09
CA ASN A 2 7.18 -35.23 -40.75
C ASN A 2 7.73 -33.92 -40.23
N ILE A 3 6.86 -32.92 -40.29
CA ILE A 3 7.12 -31.56 -39.78
C ILE A 3 6.67 -31.56 -38.32
N HIS A 4 7.63 -31.66 -37.40
CA HIS A 4 7.38 -31.42 -35.98
C HIS A 4 7.89 -30.03 -35.64
N GLY A 5 7.02 -29.04 -35.78
CA GLY A 5 7.22 -27.69 -35.27
C GLY A 5 7.20 -27.73 -33.73
N ARG A 6 8.37 -27.57 -33.13
CA ARG A 6 8.48 -27.37 -31.69
C ARG A 6 8.19 -25.90 -31.39
N LEU A 7 6.98 -25.62 -30.89
CA LEU A 7 6.65 -24.37 -30.23
C LEU A 7 7.41 -24.35 -28.88
N VAL A 8 8.49 -23.62 -28.85
CA VAL A 8 9.16 -23.25 -27.60
C VAL A 8 8.37 -22.05 -27.05
N ALA A 9 7.45 -22.31 -26.13
CA ALA A 9 6.82 -21.27 -25.33
C ALA A 9 7.85 -20.75 -24.33
N ALA A 10 8.48 -19.62 -24.64
CA ALA A 10 9.29 -18.86 -23.70
C ALA A 10 8.35 -18.24 -22.67
N ALA A 11 8.21 -18.90 -21.51
CA ALA A 11 7.60 -18.30 -20.32
C ALA A 11 8.55 -17.23 -19.79
N ALA A 12 8.37 -16.00 -20.20
CA ALA A 12 8.99 -14.84 -19.56
C ALA A 12 8.39 -14.70 -18.16
N LEU A 13 9.07 -15.21 -17.13
CA LEU A 13 8.78 -14.84 -15.75
C LEU A 13 9.15 -13.36 -15.62
N ALA A 14 8.17 -12.48 -15.73
CA ALA A 14 8.28 -11.12 -15.26
C ALA A 14 8.43 -11.20 -13.74
N LEU A 15 9.66 -11.05 -13.25
CA LEU A 15 9.93 -10.70 -11.85
C LEU A 15 9.39 -9.28 -11.67
N ALA A 16 8.09 -9.17 -11.41
CA ALA A 16 7.54 -7.95 -10.88
C ALA A 16 8.24 -7.74 -9.54
N ALA A 17 9.08 -6.71 -9.46
CA ALA A 17 9.57 -6.21 -8.19
C ALA A 17 8.32 -5.81 -7.40
N CYS A 18 7.86 -6.69 -6.52
CA CYS A 18 6.68 -6.47 -5.71
C CYS A 18 7.00 -5.34 -4.74
N VAL A 19 6.46 -4.16 -5.01
CA VAL A 19 6.27 -3.16 -3.97
C VAL A 19 5.42 -3.83 -2.91
N SER A 20 5.98 -4.00 -1.72
CA SER A 20 5.31 -4.68 -0.63
C SER A 20 4.71 -3.65 0.30
N THR A 21 3.39 -3.51 0.28
CA THR A 21 2.65 -2.77 1.31
C THR A 21 2.13 -3.75 2.35
N SER A 22 2.29 -3.42 3.61
CA SER A 22 1.79 -4.23 4.73
C SER A 22 1.26 -3.36 5.86
N ILE A 23 0.30 -3.86 6.61
CA ILE A 23 -0.12 -3.26 7.88
C ILE A 23 0.97 -3.53 8.92
N ARG A 24 1.49 -2.48 9.53
CA ARG A 24 2.43 -2.57 10.64
C ARG A 24 1.69 -2.68 11.96
N ASP A 25 0.73 -1.80 12.17
CA ASP A 25 -0.08 -1.71 13.39
C ASP A 25 -1.51 -1.36 13.03
N SER A 26 -2.49 -1.86 13.79
CA SER A 26 -3.88 -1.43 13.68
C SER A 26 -4.60 -1.48 15.02
N TRP A 27 -5.56 -0.59 15.20
CA TRP A 27 -6.39 -0.48 16.39
C TRP A 27 -7.85 -0.26 16.00
N VAL A 28 -8.76 -0.86 16.74
CA VAL A 28 -10.22 -0.69 16.62
C VAL A 28 -10.75 -0.17 17.96
N ASP A 29 -11.66 0.79 17.94
CA ASP A 29 -12.33 1.28 19.15
C ASP A 29 -13.15 0.15 19.78
N PRO A 30 -12.83 -0.30 21.01
CA PRO A 30 -13.59 -1.33 21.70
C PRO A 30 -15.05 -0.96 21.96
N GLN A 31 -15.36 0.35 21.95
CA GLN A 31 -16.71 0.89 22.19
C GLN A 31 -17.54 1.02 20.90
N HIS A 32 -16.95 0.74 19.72
CA HIS A 32 -17.68 0.87 18.45
C HIS A 32 -18.82 -0.14 18.28
N GLY A 33 -18.85 -1.22 19.08
CA GLY A 33 -19.94 -2.20 19.04
C GLY A 33 -20.05 -3.04 17.76
N GLY A 34 -19.07 -2.97 16.86
CA GLY A 34 -18.99 -3.84 15.68
C GLY A 34 -19.92 -3.48 14.52
N SER A 35 -20.48 -2.28 14.48
CA SER A 35 -21.31 -1.83 13.35
C SER A 35 -20.48 -1.63 12.10
N ALA A 36 -20.89 -2.25 10.98
CA ALA A 36 -20.23 -2.08 9.69
C ALA A 36 -20.82 -0.89 8.92
N PHE A 37 -20.00 -0.20 8.14
CA PHE A 37 -20.35 0.97 7.36
C PHE A 37 -20.75 0.60 5.92
N ARG A 38 -21.70 1.37 5.38
CA ARG A 38 -22.30 1.13 4.05
C ARG A 38 -21.71 2.01 2.97
N LYS A 39 -21.30 3.23 3.34
CA LYS A 39 -20.83 4.23 2.38
C LYS A 39 -19.70 5.04 2.96
N PHE A 40 -18.59 5.03 2.25
CA PHE A 40 -17.37 5.73 2.63
C PHE A 40 -17.19 6.99 1.81
N VAL A 41 -16.73 8.07 2.45
CA VAL A 41 -16.04 9.17 1.78
C VAL A 41 -14.55 9.02 2.06
N VAL A 42 -13.74 9.02 1.00
CA VAL A 42 -12.29 8.81 1.08
C VAL A 42 -11.59 10.14 0.91
N LEU A 43 -10.70 10.49 1.86
CA LEU A 43 -9.90 11.71 1.84
C LEU A 43 -8.41 11.38 1.94
N GLY A 44 -7.67 11.74 0.90
CA GLY A 44 -6.20 11.77 0.92
C GLY A 44 -5.68 13.12 1.38
N VAL A 45 -4.86 13.14 2.43
CA VAL A 45 -4.22 14.37 2.89
C VAL A 45 -2.86 14.50 2.19
N SER A 46 -2.82 15.26 1.11
CA SER A 46 -1.63 15.54 0.32
C SER A 46 -1.59 17.02 -0.09
N PRO A 47 -0.41 17.66 -0.11
CA PRO A 47 -0.26 19.00 -0.69
C PRO A 47 -0.37 18.99 -2.22
N ASP A 48 -0.12 17.84 -2.87
CA ASP A 48 -0.29 17.66 -4.31
C ASP A 48 -1.71 17.20 -4.62
N LEU A 49 -2.45 18.01 -5.39
CA LEU A 49 -3.83 17.72 -5.75
C LEU A 49 -3.98 16.55 -6.72
N THR A 50 -2.98 16.30 -7.56
CA THR A 50 -2.97 15.18 -8.48
C THR A 50 -2.81 13.87 -7.73
N ASP A 51 -1.80 13.80 -6.87
CA ASP A 51 -1.56 12.64 -6.01
C ASP A 51 -2.76 12.34 -5.11
N ARG A 52 -3.37 13.39 -4.55
CA ARG A 52 -4.59 13.26 -3.75
C ARG A 52 -5.71 12.60 -4.54
N ARG A 53 -5.99 13.06 -5.76
CA ARG A 53 -7.07 12.52 -6.61
C ARG A 53 -6.80 11.09 -7.00
N ILE A 54 -5.58 10.78 -7.44
CA ILE A 54 -5.16 9.41 -7.79
C ILE A 54 -5.35 8.47 -6.59
N PHE A 55 -4.91 8.90 -5.41
CA PHE A 55 -5.07 8.11 -4.18
C PHE A 55 -6.54 7.89 -3.80
N GLU A 56 -7.37 8.96 -3.82
CA GLU A 56 -8.80 8.87 -3.49
C GLU A 56 -9.55 7.98 -4.50
N ASP A 57 -9.19 8.03 -5.80
CA ASP A 57 -9.76 7.17 -6.83
C ASP A 57 -9.39 5.69 -6.60
N ALA A 58 -8.13 5.40 -6.31
CA ALA A 58 -7.67 4.04 -6.06
C ALA A 58 -8.35 3.43 -4.82
N MET A 59 -8.40 4.19 -3.72
CA MET A 59 -8.99 3.72 -2.47
C MET A 59 -10.52 3.54 -2.60
N ALA A 60 -11.23 4.50 -3.22
CA ALA A 60 -12.66 4.37 -3.47
C ALA A 60 -12.94 3.18 -4.41
N GLY A 61 -12.11 2.99 -5.44
CA GLY A 61 -12.20 1.83 -6.33
C GLY A 61 -12.03 0.50 -5.60
N GLY A 62 -11.07 0.41 -4.69
CA GLY A 62 -10.87 -0.78 -3.85
C GLY A 62 -12.06 -1.11 -2.95
N LEU A 63 -12.65 -0.09 -2.31
CA LEU A 63 -13.88 -0.25 -1.50
C LEU A 63 -15.06 -0.71 -2.35
N VAL A 64 -15.25 -0.12 -3.55
CA VAL A 64 -16.31 -0.52 -4.48
C VAL A 64 -16.11 -1.96 -4.97
N ALA A 65 -14.86 -2.36 -5.26
CA ALA A 65 -14.54 -3.74 -5.63
C ALA A 65 -14.84 -4.74 -4.50
N ALA A 66 -14.75 -4.30 -3.23
CA ALA A 66 -15.16 -5.08 -2.07
C ALA A 66 -16.68 -5.05 -1.80
N GLY A 67 -17.48 -4.43 -2.68
CA GLY A 67 -18.93 -4.38 -2.59
C GLY A 67 -19.48 -3.28 -1.68
N VAL A 68 -18.67 -2.29 -1.32
CA VAL A 68 -19.06 -1.19 -0.43
C VAL A 68 -19.15 0.11 -1.23
N ALA A 69 -20.18 0.93 -1.01
CA ALA A 69 -20.28 2.23 -1.66
C ALA A 69 -19.16 3.16 -1.19
N ALA A 70 -18.47 3.82 -2.12
CA ALA A 70 -17.44 4.78 -1.79
C ALA A 70 -17.42 5.95 -2.77
N VAL A 71 -17.06 7.13 -2.27
CA VAL A 71 -16.92 8.36 -3.05
C VAL A 71 -15.66 9.10 -2.63
N GLN A 72 -15.08 9.82 -3.58
CA GLN A 72 -13.88 10.61 -3.37
C GLN A 72 -14.23 11.96 -2.74
N ALA A 73 -13.43 12.39 -1.75
CA ALA A 73 -13.66 13.67 -1.08
C ALA A 73 -13.38 14.88 -1.99
N TYR A 74 -12.50 14.76 -3.01
CA TYR A 74 -12.24 15.87 -3.93
C TYR A 74 -13.46 16.33 -4.72
N ARG A 75 -14.51 15.51 -4.82
CA ARG A 75 -15.79 15.91 -5.45
C ARG A 75 -16.55 16.94 -4.64
N TYR A 76 -16.29 16.99 -3.35
CA TYR A 76 -16.97 17.87 -2.37
C TYR A 76 -16.03 18.92 -1.77
N LEU A 77 -14.70 18.65 -1.84
CA LEU A 77 -13.62 19.50 -1.33
C LEU A 77 -12.53 19.63 -2.39
N PRO A 78 -12.73 20.34 -3.51
CA PRO A 78 -11.78 20.37 -4.62
C PRO A 78 -10.42 20.99 -4.26
N ASP A 79 -10.39 22.01 -3.41
CA ASP A 79 -9.21 22.82 -3.11
C ASP A 79 -8.55 22.51 -1.77
N ALA A 80 -8.94 21.44 -1.09
CA ALA A 80 -8.58 21.22 0.29
C ALA A 80 -7.22 20.59 0.53
N GLY A 81 -6.17 21.39 0.55
CA GLY A 81 -5.00 21.06 1.35
C GLY A 81 -5.25 21.17 2.86
N LYS A 82 -6.12 22.10 3.28
CA LYS A 82 -6.55 22.31 4.68
C LYS A 82 -7.97 22.92 4.69
N ALA A 83 -8.96 22.07 4.47
CA ALA A 83 -10.34 22.54 4.65
C ALA A 83 -10.60 22.83 6.12
N PRO A 84 -11.21 23.98 6.46
CA PRO A 84 -11.72 24.22 7.81
C PRO A 84 -12.72 23.13 8.20
N GLU A 85 -12.80 22.79 9.49
CA GLU A 85 -13.71 21.77 10.01
C GLU A 85 -15.16 21.89 9.48
N PRO A 86 -15.77 23.09 9.40
CA PRO A 86 -17.14 23.23 8.88
C PRO A 86 -17.27 22.87 7.39
N GLU A 87 -16.22 22.98 6.63
CA GLU A 87 -16.21 22.56 5.20
C GLU A 87 -16.10 21.07 5.06
N LEU A 88 -15.25 20.43 5.86
CA LEU A 88 -15.14 18.99 5.92
C LEU A 88 -16.47 18.36 6.35
N ASP A 89 -17.11 18.91 7.37
CA ASP A 89 -18.44 18.46 7.82
C ASP A 89 -19.48 18.54 6.71
N ARG A 90 -19.55 19.67 6.02
CA ARG A 90 -20.47 19.85 4.88
C ARG A 90 -20.19 18.86 3.74
N ALA A 91 -18.92 18.60 3.46
CA ALA A 91 -18.53 17.64 2.42
C ALA A 91 -18.93 16.20 2.79
N VAL A 92 -18.69 15.79 4.03
CA VAL A 92 -19.11 14.47 4.53
C VAL A 92 -20.63 14.33 4.47
N GLN A 93 -21.40 15.33 4.94
CA GLN A 93 -22.86 15.34 4.87
C GLN A 93 -23.38 15.32 3.42
N ALA A 94 -22.81 16.15 2.53
CA ALA A 94 -23.18 16.19 1.12
C ALA A 94 -22.87 14.88 0.38
N SER A 95 -21.83 14.15 0.79
CA SER A 95 -21.50 12.84 0.25
C SER A 95 -22.54 11.77 0.62
N GLY A 96 -23.30 11.97 1.69
CA GLY A 96 -24.21 10.98 2.28
C GLY A 96 -23.50 9.73 2.79
N ALA A 97 -22.20 9.84 3.12
CA ALA A 97 -21.43 8.75 3.70
C ALA A 97 -21.69 8.60 5.19
N ASP A 98 -21.68 7.37 5.69
CA ASP A 98 -21.73 7.04 7.12
C ASP A 98 -20.33 6.85 7.73
N ALA A 99 -19.29 6.81 6.89
CA ALA A 99 -17.88 6.72 7.29
C ALA A 99 -16.99 7.68 6.51
N LEU A 100 -16.00 8.29 7.21
CA LEU A 100 -14.91 9.05 6.61
C LEU A 100 -13.61 8.26 6.79
N LEU A 101 -13.00 7.84 5.67
CA LEU A 101 -11.69 7.21 5.64
C LEU A 101 -10.63 8.23 5.21
N MET A 102 -9.72 8.55 6.13
CA MET A 102 -8.71 9.57 5.92
C MET A 102 -7.32 8.96 5.98
N SER A 103 -6.47 9.24 4.99
CA SER A 103 -5.08 8.76 4.94
C SER A 103 -4.10 9.91 4.78
N ARG A 104 -2.96 9.80 5.47
CA ARG A 104 -1.85 10.74 5.37
C ARG A 104 -0.50 10.04 5.44
N ILE A 105 0.48 10.51 4.69
CA ILE A 105 1.86 10.09 4.86
C ILE A 105 2.40 10.74 6.13
N ILE A 106 2.93 9.92 7.06
CA ILE A 106 3.52 10.40 8.31
C ILE A 106 5.04 10.45 8.26
N SER A 107 5.68 9.57 7.47
CA SER A 107 7.12 9.63 7.19
C SER A 107 7.48 8.93 5.89
N VAL A 108 8.64 9.31 5.35
CA VAL A 108 9.36 8.55 4.33
C VAL A 108 10.75 8.29 4.87
N ASP A 109 10.98 7.08 5.34
CA ASP A 109 12.21 6.70 6.04
C ASP A 109 13.20 6.05 5.06
N ARG A 110 14.46 6.45 5.12
CA ARG A 110 15.54 5.74 4.44
C ARG A 110 16.10 4.69 5.37
N ARG A 111 16.02 3.44 4.95
CA ARG A 111 16.56 2.28 5.68
C ARG A 111 17.70 1.64 4.90
N ALA A 112 18.65 1.04 5.62
CA ALA A 112 19.73 0.27 5.01
C ALA A 112 19.60 -1.19 5.42
N SER A 113 19.64 -2.07 4.43
CA SER A 113 19.79 -3.52 4.64
C SER A 113 21.21 -3.93 4.38
N VAL A 114 21.81 -4.63 5.32
CA VAL A 114 23.15 -5.21 5.19
C VAL A 114 22.99 -6.70 5.01
N SER A 115 23.38 -7.20 3.82
CA SER A 115 23.41 -8.63 3.56
C SER A 115 24.83 -9.07 3.29
N THR A 116 25.25 -10.17 3.90
CA THR A 116 26.56 -10.80 3.63
C THR A 116 26.31 -12.10 2.88
N THR A 117 26.79 -12.15 1.65
CA THR A 117 26.71 -13.35 0.81
C THR A 117 28.12 -13.90 0.60
N MET A 118 28.28 -15.20 0.75
CA MET A 118 29.52 -15.86 0.40
C MET A 118 29.60 -16.02 -1.13
N MET A 119 30.61 -15.41 -1.75
CA MET A 119 30.80 -15.52 -3.19
C MET A 119 32.06 -16.37 -3.49
N PRO A 120 32.04 -17.24 -4.53
CA PRO A 120 33.22 -17.94 -4.96
C PRO A 120 34.23 -16.93 -5.51
N ALA A 121 35.44 -17.00 -5.07
CA ALA A 121 36.55 -16.31 -5.73
C ALA A 121 36.64 -16.87 -7.17
N GLY A 122 36.48 -16.02 -8.18
CA GLY A 122 36.30 -16.36 -9.59
C GLY A 122 37.13 -17.55 -10.13
N PRO A 123 37.04 -17.88 -11.42
CA PRO A 123 37.66 -19.09 -11.95
C PRO A 123 39.18 -19.04 -11.73
N ALA A 124 39.66 -19.91 -10.85
CA ALA A 124 41.09 -20.06 -10.58
C ALA A 124 41.80 -20.73 -11.80
N TYR A 125 41.98 -19.94 -12.85
CA TYR A 125 42.86 -20.35 -13.95
C TYR A 125 44.31 -20.14 -13.50
N GLY A 126 44.92 -21.21 -13.00
CA GLY A 126 46.33 -21.15 -12.62
C GLY A 126 46.77 -22.27 -11.68
N ARG A 127 48.03 -22.17 -11.22
CA ARG A 127 48.79 -23.17 -10.45
C ARG A 127 48.13 -23.69 -9.15
N MET A 128 46.98 -23.13 -8.71
CA MET A 128 46.26 -23.51 -7.47
C MET A 128 45.04 -24.40 -7.72
N GLY A 129 44.72 -24.75 -8.93
CA GLY A 129 43.71 -25.72 -9.31
C GLY A 129 42.56 -25.93 -8.29
N TRP A 130 42.42 -27.18 -7.83
CA TRP A 130 41.36 -27.60 -6.91
C TRP A 130 41.46 -27.00 -5.50
N TYR A 131 42.64 -26.59 -5.05
CA TYR A 131 42.83 -25.97 -3.74
C TYR A 131 42.32 -24.50 -3.72
N GLY A 132 42.53 -23.77 -4.82
CA GLY A 132 41.94 -22.43 -5.00
C GLY A 132 40.42 -22.47 -5.06
N TRP A 133 39.84 -23.55 -5.63
CA TRP A 133 38.43 -23.78 -5.65
C TRP A 133 37.85 -24.10 -4.26
N TYR A 134 38.57 -24.87 -3.46
CA TYR A 134 38.17 -25.25 -2.09
C TYR A 134 38.29 -24.10 -1.10
N SER A 135 39.26 -23.21 -1.24
CA SER A 135 39.52 -22.09 -0.32
C SER A 135 38.90 -20.76 -0.74
N GLY A 136 38.25 -20.71 -1.90
CA GLY A 136 37.89 -19.49 -2.60
C GLY A 136 36.52 -18.89 -2.30
N TRP A 137 36.02 -19.03 -1.10
CA TRP A 137 34.79 -18.33 -0.69
C TRP A 137 35.16 -17.13 0.18
N TYR A 138 34.68 -15.93 -0.21
CA TYR A 138 34.90 -14.74 0.59
C TYR A 138 33.53 -14.04 0.87
N PRO A 139 33.35 -13.44 2.03
CA PRO A 139 32.14 -12.71 2.35
C PRO A 139 32.11 -11.39 1.57
N VAL A 140 31.05 -11.19 0.81
CA VAL A 140 30.74 -9.90 0.19
C VAL A 140 29.59 -9.28 0.97
N THR A 141 29.87 -8.17 1.61
CA THR A 141 28.85 -7.38 2.30
C THR A 141 28.28 -6.38 1.32
N GLN A 142 26.97 -6.47 1.08
CA GLN A 142 26.23 -5.52 0.28
C GLN A 142 25.35 -4.68 1.21
N VAL A 143 25.42 -3.37 1.06
CA VAL A 143 24.53 -2.43 1.73
C VAL A 143 23.55 -1.92 0.69
N GLN A 144 22.28 -2.28 0.83
CA GLN A 144 21.20 -1.77 -0.01
C GLN A 144 20.44 -0.73 0.79
N GLN A 145 20.33 0.48 0.23
CA GLN A 145 19.47 1.52 0.77
C GLN A 145 18.11 1.43 0.08
N TYR A 146 17.06 1.51 0.85
CA TYR A 146 15.67 1.55 0.36
C TYR A 146 14.86 2.56 1.16
N GLU A 147 13.82 3.09 0.54
CA GLU A 147 12.87 3.99 1.19
C GLU A 147 11.66 3.20 1.68
N VAL A 148 11.08 3.65 2.78
CA VAL A 148 9.83 3.12 3.34
C VAL A 148 8.89 4.28 3.56
N ALA A 149 7.79 4.31 2.81
CA ALA A 149 6.70 5.24 3.07
C ALA A 149 5.80 4.68 4.16
N VAL A 150 5.58 5.47 5.20
CA VAL A 150 4.69 5.13 6.32
C VAL A 150 3.44 6.00 6.21
N VAL A 151 2.29 5.34 6.10
CA VAL A 151 1.00 6.00 5.93
C VAL A 151 0.08 5.61 7.10
N GLU A 152 -0.50 6.61 7.74
CA GLU A 152 -1.57 6.43 8.70
C GLU A 152 -2.92 6.58 8.01
N THR A 153 -3.80 5.60 8.21
CA THR A 153 -5.18 5.63 7.73
C THR A 153 -6.12 5.51 8.92
N THR A 154 -7.05 6.43 9.04
CA THR A 154 -8.02 6.49 10.13
C THR A 154 -9.43 6.49 9.59
N LEU A 155 -10.27 5.65 10.17
CA LEU A 155 -11.69 5.55 9.89
C LEU A 155 -12.47 6.26 11.01
N PHE A 156 -13.30 7.21 10.62
CA PHE A 156 -14.20 7.94 11.50
C PHE A 156 -15.64 7.54 11.21
N ASP A 157 -16.45 7.39 12.24
CA ASP A 157 -17.89 7.38 12.15
C ASP A 157 -18.38 8.79 11.84
N ALA A 158 -19.14 8.96 10.75
CA ALA A 158 -19.55 10.28 10.28
C ALA A 158 -20.57 10.97 11.20
N ALA A 159 -21.36 10.20 11.95
CA ALA A 159 -22.38 10.74 12.84
C ALA A 159 -21.79 11.24 14.16
N SER A 160 -20.95 10.41 14.77
CA SER A 160 -20.33 10.73 16.07
C SER A 160 -19.00 11.46 15.96
N LYS A 161 -18.39 11.49 14.77
CA LYS A 161 -17.04 12.02 14.48
C LYS A 161 -15.92 11.32 15.30
N ARG A 162 -16.22 10.15 15.85
CA ARG A 162 -15.23 9.38 16.64
C ARG A 162 -14.40 8.51 15.73
N VAL A 163 -13.14 8.31 16.12
CA VAL A 163 -12.27 7.32 15.51
C VAL A 163 -12.82 5.92 15.83
N VAL A 164 -13.00 5.12 14.78
CA VAL A 164 -13.44 3.73 14.87
C VAL A 164 -12.27 2.77 14.66
N TRP A 165 -11.38 3.10 13.73
CA TRP A 165 -10.22 2.30 13.42
C TRP A 165 -9.06 3.19 12.98
N THR A 166 -7.86 2.77 13.31
CA THR A 166 -6.62 3.37 12.79
C THR A 166 -5.68 2.26 12.38
N GLY A 167 -5.05 2.41 11.23
CA GLY A 167 -4.01 1.52 10.73
C GLY A 167 -2.79 2.30 10.26
N VAL A 168 -1.61 1.75 10.56
CA VAL A 168 -0.34 2.24 10.03
C VAL A 168 0.20 1.22 9.06
N THR A 169 0.43 1.65 7.83
CA THR A 169 0.99 0.83 6.76
C THR A 169 2.41 1.24 6.43
N GLU A 170 3.22 0.28 6.02
CA GLU A 170 4.54 0.49 5.44
C GLU A 170 4.55 0.02 3.99
N THR A 171 5.05 0.88 3.09
CA THR A 171 5.30 0.54 1.68
C THR A 171 6.79 0.58 1.42
N PHE A 172 7.38 -0.56 1.08
CA PHE A 172 8.81 -0.68 0.80
C PHE A 172 9.11 -0.29 -0.64
N SER A 173 10.15 0.54 -0.83
CA SER A 173 10.59 1.05 -2.12
C SER A 173 9.45 1.69 -2.93
N PRO A 174 8.76 2.72 -2.37
CA PRO A 174 7.65 3.37 -3.06
C PRO A 174 8.14 3.99 -4.39
N ARG A 175 7.30 3.91 -5.42
CA ARG A 175 7.61 4.39 -6.77
C ARG A 175 6.90 5.71 -7.06
N SER A 176 5.58 5.64 -7.11
CA SER A 176 4.69 6.80 -7.27
C SER A 176 3.32 6.48 -6.70
N VAL A 177 2.53 7.52 -6.41
CA VAL A 177 1.15 7.33 -5.91
C VAL A 177 0.32 6.55 -6.91
N GLU A 178 0.46 6.83 -8.21
CA GLU A 178 -0.27 6.12 -9.27
C GLU A 178 -0.01 4.61 -9.26
N GLN A 179 1.25 4.20 -9.08
CA GLN A 179 1.64 2.79 -9.13
C GLN A 179 1.34 2.05 -7.83
N ASP A 180 1.42 2.72 -6.69
CA ASP A 180 1.39 2.07 -5.37
C ASP A 180 0.02 2.18 -4.69
N ALA A 181 -0.80 3.20 -5.00
CA ALA A 181 -2.10 3.39 -4.38
C ALA A 181 -3.07 2.21 -4.56
N PRO A 182 -3.13 1.50 -5.69
CA PRO A 182 -4.00 0.32 -5.81
C PRO A 182 -3.61 -0.82 -4.85
N GLY A 183 -2.31 -1.11 -4.71
CA GLY A 183 -1.82 -2.12 -3.76
C GLY A 183 -2.03 -1.71 -2.31
N PHE A 184 -1.84 -0.43 -2.01
CA PHE A 184 -2.15 0.14 -0.71
C PHE A 184 -3.64 0.00 -0.37
N ALA A 185 -4.52 0.36 -1.30
CA ALA A 185 -5.97 0.25 -1.14
C ALA A 185 -6.40 -1.20 -0.86
N ASP A 186 -5.84 -2.17 -1.60
CA ASP A 186 -6.13 -3.60 -1.40
C ASP A 186 -5.79 -4.06 0.03
N VAL A 187 -4.65 -3.64 0.57
CA VAL A 187 -4.21 -3.98 1.94
C VAL A 187 -5.14 -3.36 2.98
N VAL A 188 -5.47 -2.08 2.87
CA VAL A 188 -6.35 -1.38 3.81
C VAL A 188 -7.77 -1.94 3.77
N VAL A 189 -8.33 -2.14 2.57
CA VAL A 189 -9.68 -2.69 2.39
C VAL A 189 -9.80 -4.10 2.96
N LYS A 190 -8.80 -4.96 2.75
CA LYS A 190 -8.75 -6.31 3.36
C LYS A 190 -8.71 -6.25 4.89
N GLU A 191 -7.94 -5.34 5.46
CA GLU A 191 -7.90 -5.15 6.92
C GLU A 191 -9.26 -4.69 7.47
N LEU A 192 -9.88 -3.68 6.83
CA LEU A 192 -11.22 -3.21 7.23
C LEU A 192 -12.28 -4.32 7.14
N ALA A 193 -12.21 -5.15 6.08
CA ALA A 193 -13.10 -6.31 5.92
C ALA A 193 -12.85 -7.36 7.02
N ALA A 194 -11.59 -7.67 7.33
CA ALA A 194 -11.22 -8.62 8.39
C ALA A 194 -11.68 -8.15 9.78
N ARG A 195 -11.76 -6.83 10.00
CA ARG A 195 -12.30 -6.23 11.22
C ARG A 195 -13.83 -6.12 11.25
N GLY A 196 -14.52 -6.53 10.18
CA GLY A 196 -15.98 -6.47 10.09
C GLY A 196 -16.53 -5.05 9.95
N LEU A 197 -15.71 -4.10 9.45
CA LEU A 197 -16.08 -2.68 9.33
C LEU A 197 -16.72 -2.35 7.98
N LEU A 198 -16.78 -3.29 7.04
CA LEU A 198 -17.38 -3.12 5.73
C LEU A 198 -18.72 -3.87 5.64
N LEU A 199 -19.80 -3.17 5.30
CA LEU A 199 -21.09 -3.75 5.00
C LEU A 199 -21.27 -3.78 3.47
N ALA A 200 -20.94 -4.92 2.85
CA ALA A 200 -21.17 -5.10 1.41
C ALA A 200 -22.68 -5.01 1.09
N GLY A 201 -23.02 -4.20 0.08
CA GLY A 201 -24.36 -4.17 -0.46
C GLY A 201 -24.71 -5.50 -1.11
N LYS A 202 -25.92 -6.00 -0.89
CA LYS A 202 -26.45 -7.18 -1.62
C LYS A 202 -26.81 -6.79 -3.05
#